data_f85605f6674bf5ec753f284667217848
#
_entry.id   f85605f6674bf5ec753f284667217848
#
_cell.length_a   1.000
_cell.length_b   1.000
_cell.length_c   1.000
_cell.angle_alpha   90.00
_cell.angle_beta   90.00
_cell.angle_gamma   90.00
#
_symmetry.space_group_name_H-M   'P 1'
#
loop_
_entity.id
_entity.type
_entity.pdbx_description
1 polymer ?
#
loop_
_entity_poly.entity_id
_entity_poly.type
_entity_poly.pdbx_seq_one_letter_code
_entity_poly.pdbx_strand_id
1 'polypeptide(L)'
;MEMDYRILSTCGGLGFVFPEASFKEAIKIKLDLIAADAGSVDPGPYYLGKGVPFMEKPQTKRDFSLMLEAALQQSCPLIIGSCGLAGDTPNLEFMLDIAREIFEEKALMDVRVAVISGHVDNDLLIGRVDDLKPLGHMPPLKEAMIRNSAIVGQMGIAPFIKALEEGAQVILAGRSCDVAIFAADPIRRGIDPGLAFHAAHILECGAAAAEPSSGMDCLVGEFRDDGSVLFIAPNPNRRTTIQSIAAHSLFEESHPLLQFYPEGVLTLLETEYFQHDARTAGLRKSGFVHRPLTIKLEGSERVGERIVSLLFCFIIRTTDKCLLEKKKAHSSCFFLTG
;
A
#
# COMPACT_ATOMS: atom_id res chain seq x y z
N MET A 1 22.42 -23.59 -5.27
CA MET A 1 21.46 -23.35 -4.19
C MET A 1 20.29 -22.67 -4.87
N GLU A 2 19.20 -23.38 -5.11
CA GLU A 2 17.99 -22.80 -5.73
C GLU A 2 17.52 -21.65 -4.85
N MET A 3 17.60 -20.43 -5.35
CA MET A 3 17.15 -19.23 -4.65
C MET A 3 15.76 -18.81 -5.15
N ASP A 4 14.77 -19.66 -4.90
CA ASP A 4 13.40 -19.19 -5.02
C ASP A 4 13.14 -18.22 -3.87
N TYR A 5 13.14 -16.90 -4.16
CA TYR A 5 12.77 -15.89 -3.19
C TYR A 5 11.32 -15.50 -3.37
N ARG A 6 10.51 -15.59 -2.29
CA ARG A 6 9.05 -15.41 -2.40
C ARG A 6 8.54 -14.30 -1.49
N ILE A 7 7.74 -13.42 -2.09
CA ILE A 7 7.08 -12.31 -1.41
C ILE A 7 5.57 -12.55 -1.44
N LEU A 8 4.92 -12.44 -0.29
CA LEU A 8 3.47 -12.38 -0.20
C LEU A 8 3.02 -10.92 -0.05
N SER A 9 2.27 -10.44 -1.03
CA SER A 9 1.37 -9.29 -0.89
C SER A 9 0.01 -9.80 -0.44
N THR A 10 -0.47 -9.33 0.71
CA THR A 10 -1.73 -9.83 1.26
C THR A 10 -2.96 -9.15 0.68
N CYS A 11 -2.81 -7.88 0.29
CA CYS A 11 -3.84 -7.04 -0.31
C CYS A 11 -3.22 -5.72 -0.77
N GLY A 12 -3.94 -4.96 -1.60
CA GLY A 12 -3.55 -3.62 -2.01
C GLY A 12 -3.76 -2.54 -0.95
N GLY A 13 -4.25 -2.88 0.24
CA GLY A 13 -4.40 -1.95 1.36
C GLY A 13 -4.68 -2.68 2.67
N LEU A 14 -3.82 -2.47 3.68
CA LEU A 14 -3.99 -3.07 5.00
C LEU A 14 -5.32 -2.61 5.63
N GLY A 15 -6.13 -3.57 6.08
CA GLY A 15 -7.47 -3.32 6.61
C GLY A 15 -8.59 -3.54 5.58
N PHE A 16 -8.29 -3.95 4.34
CA PHE A 16 -9.28 -4.34 3.35
C PHE A 16 -9.95 -5.69 3.65
N VAL A 17 -9.50 -6.36 4.72
CA VAL A 17 -10.05 -7.65 5.17
C VAL A 17 -9.87 -8.73 4.11
N PHE A 18 -8.62 -9.04 3.79
CA PHE A 18 -8.31 -10.07 2.80
C PHE A 18 -8.90 -11.45 3.16
N PRO A 19 -9.26 -12.29 2.17
CA PRO A 19 -9.84 -13.60 2.40
C PRO A 19 -8.87 -14.56 3.12
N GLU A 20 -9.26 -15.04 4.29
CA GLU A 20 -8.40 -15.98 5.05
C GLU A 20 -8.10 -17.27 4.28
N ALA A 21 -9.01 -17.72 3.44
CA ALA A 21 -8.79 -18.92 2.63
C ALA A 21 -7.61 -18.75 1.68
N SER A 22 -7.55 -17.61 0.97
CA SER A 22 -6.43 -17.27 0.09
C SER A 22 -5.12 -17.11 0.85
N PHE A 23 -5.19 -16.43 2.00
CA PHE A 23 -4.03 -16.26 2.87
C PHE A 23 -3.49 -17.59 3.39
N LYS A 24 -4.37 -18.49 3.86
CA LYS A 24 -4.00 -19.83 4.32
C LYS A 24 -3.36 -20.66 3.22
N GLU A 25 -3.79 -20.50 1.96
CA GLU A 25 -3.13 -21.16 0.82
C GLU A 25 -1.74 -20.55 0.57
N ALA A 26 -1.63 -19.21 0.61
CA ALA A 26 -0.37 -18.50 0.38
C ALA A 26 0.73 -18.91 1.38
N ILE A 27 0.39 -19.09 2.65
CA ILE A 27 1.37 -19.41 3.70
C ILE A 27 1.74 -20.88 3.80
N LYS A 28 1.20 -21.76 2.93
CA LYS A 28 1.62 -23.17 2.83
C LYS A 28 3.01 -23.33 2.20
N ILE A 29 3.42 -22.37 1.38
CA ILE A 29 4.76 -22.33 0.79
C ILE A 29 5.70 -21.50 1.67
N LYS A 30 7.01 -21.72 1.55
CA LYS A 30 8.00 -20.90 2.24
C LYS A 30 7.98 -19.49 1.64
N LEU A 31 7.83 -18.51 2.51
CA LEU A 31 7.88 -17.09 2.18
C LEU A 31 9.15 -16.47 2.78
N ASP A 32 9.71 -15.49 2.08
CA ASP A 32 10.89 -14.74 2.51
C ASP A 32 10.55 -13.32 2.95
N LEU A 33 9.36 -12.82 2.55
CA LEU A 33 8.82 -11.53 2.95
C LEU A 33 7.29 -11.58 2.91
N ILE A 34 6.65 -10.99 3.92
CA ILE A 34 5.23 -10.65 3.91
C ILE A 34 5.11 -9.13 3.98
N ALA A 35 4.36 -8.52 3.08
CA ALA A 35 4.18 -7.07 3.10
C ALA A 35 2.76 -6.66 2.69
N ALA A 36 2.34 -5.50 3.16
CA ALA A 36 1.18 -4.78 2.66
C ALA A 36 1.42 -3.28 2.77
N ASP A 37 1.00 -2.53 1.78
CA ASP A 37 0.86 -1.10 1.95
C ASP A 37 -0.40 -0.80 2.78
N ALA A 38 -0.35 0.23 3.62
CA ALA A 38 -1.51 0.67 4.39
C ALA A 38 -2.04 2.00 3.87
N GLY A 39 -1.47 2.52 2.80
CA GLY A 39 -1.75 3.85 2.32
C GLY A 39 -1.77 4.00 0.82
N SER A 40 -2.54 5.00 0.41
CA SER A 40 -2.61 5.53 -0.93
C SER A 40 -2.98 7.00 -0.84
N VAL A 41 -2.66 7.78 -1.86
CA VAL A 41 -3.14 9.16 -1.99
C VAL A 41 -4.53 9.24 -2.61
N ASP A 42 -5.06 8.17 -3.13
CA ASP A 42 -6.34 8.11 -3.84
C ASP A 42 -7.53 8.67 -3.04
N PRO A 43 -7.67 8.39 -1.72
CA PRO A 43 -8.70 9.00 -0.90
C PRO A 43 -8.53 10.52 -0.71
N GLY A 44 -7.43 11.08 -1.20
CA GLY A 44 -7.14 12.52 -1.18
C GLY A 44 -6.49 13.02 0.11
N PRO A 45 -6.24 14.33 0.21
CA PRO A 45 -5.41 14.94 1.26
C PRO A 45 -6.11 15.04 2.63
N TYR A 46 -7.38 14.63 2.75
CA TYR A 46 -8.16 14.76 3.98
C TYR A 46 -7.50 14.05 5.16
N TYR A 47 -7.06 12.82 4.96
CA TYR A 47 -6.51 11.97 6.03
C TYR A 47 -5.18 12.52 6.56
N LEU A 48 -4.31 13.02 5.67
CA LEU A 48 -3.09 13.71 6.04
C LEU A 48 -3.39 15.02 6.80
N GLY A 49 -4.27 15.86 6.25
CA GLY A 49 -4.59 17.16 6.86
C GLY A 49 -5.31 17.06 8.21
N LYS A 50 -6.02 15.95 8.46
CA LYS A 50 -6.73 15.71 9.72
C LYS A 50 -5.95 14.80 10.68
N GLY A 51 -4.94 14.07 10.22
CA GLY A 51 -4.18 13.12 11.02
C GLY A 51 -5.02 11.95 11.52
N VAL A 52 -5.89 11.38 10.65
CA VAL A 52 -6.76 10.26 11.01
C VAL A 52 -6.56 9.10 10.03
N PRO A 53 -6.65 7.85 10.49
CA PRO A 53 -6.51 6.70 9.63
C PRO A 53 -7.71 6.55 8.69
N PHE A 54 -7.49 5.91 7.54
CA PHE A 54 -8.54 5.59 6.57
C PHE A 54 -9.33 4.35 7.00
N MET A 55 -8.62 3.30 7.42
CA MET A 55 -9.24 2.06 7.85
C MET A 55 -9.54 2.06 9.35
N GLU A 56 -10.63 1.42 9.71
CA GLU A 56 -11.01 1.25 11.11
C GLU A 56 -10.07 0.28 11.84
N LYS A 57 -9.85 0.52 13.15
CA LYS A 57 -8.95 -0.27 13.98
C LYS A 57 -9.24 -1.78 13.96
N PRO A 58 -10.50 -2.28 14.06
CA PRO A 58 -10.76 -3.72 14.09
C PRO A 58 -10.31 -4.45 12.81
N GLN A 59 -10.51 -3.85 11.64
CA GLN A 59 -10.12 -4.42 10.35
C GLN A 59 -8.60 -4.44 10.22
N THR A 60 -7.94 -3.32 10.51
CA THR A 60 -6.49 -3.21 10.49
C THR A 60 -5.82 -4.18 11.47
N LYS A 61 -6.35 -4.28 12.69
CA LYS A 61 -5.85 -5.20 13.74
C LYS A 61 -5.99 -6.67 13.32
N ARG A 62 -7.13 -7.03 12.72
CA ARG A 62 -7.35 -8.38 12.20
C ARG A 62 -6.33 -8.75 11.15
N ASP A 63 -6.16 -7.92 10.12
CA ASP A 63 -5.26 -8.19 9.00
C ASP A 63 -3.81 -8.24 9.48
N PHE A 64 -3.37 -7.24 10.26
CA PHE A 64 -2.02 -7.19 10.82
C PHE A 64 -1.71 -8.38 11.74
N SER A 65 -2.67 -8.82 12.56
CA SER A 65 -2.49 -9.99 13.45
C SER A 65 -2.22 -11.27 12.65
N LEU A 66 -2.98 -11.52 11.59
CA LEU A 66 -2.78 -12.69 10.72
C LEU A 66 -1.41 -12.66 10.01
N MET A 67 -1.03 -11.49 9.50
CA MET A 67 0.26 -11.31 8.83
C MET A 67 1.43 -11.51 9.79
N LEU A 68 1.34 -10.94 11.01
CA LEU A 68 2.36 -11.07 12.05
C LEU A 68 2.57 -12.52 12.46
N GLU A 69 1.50 -13.26 12.74
CA GLU A 69 1.58 -14.67 13.08
C GLU A 69 2.28 -15.49 12.00
N ALA A 70 1.89 -15.28 10.74
CA ALA A 70 2.49 -15.99 9.62
C ALA A 70 3.97 -15.62 9.44
N ALA A 71 4.33 -14.35 9.56
CA ALA A 71 5.72 -13.89 9.44
C ALA A 71 6.62 -14.49 10.53
N LEU A 72 6.16 -14.51 11.78
CA LEU A 72 6.88 -15.13 12.90
C LEU A 72 7.02 -16.64 12.73
N GLN A 73 5.96 -17.35 12.34
CA GLN A 73 5.98 -18.78 12.07
C GLN A 73 6.93 -19.15 10.93
N GLN A 74 6.99 -18.31 9.88
CA GLN A 74 7.86 -18.52 8.73
C GLN A 74 9.28 -17.99 8.94
N SER A 75 9.51 -17.25 10.02
CA SER A 75 10.79 -16.56 10.32
C SER A 75 11.20 -15.63 9.16
N CYS A 76 10.25 -14.91 8.58
CA CYS A 76 10.47 -13.90 7.55
C CYS A 76 10.05 -12.50 8.07
N PRO A 77 10.61 -11.42 7.52
CA PRO A 77 10.19 -10.07 7.88
C PRO A 77 8.75 -9.78 7.47
N LEU A 78 8.10 -8.90 8.25
CA LEU A 78 6.83 -8.28 7.94
C LEU A 78 7.03 -6.77 7.74
N ILE A 79 6.61 -6.24 6.60
CA ILE A 79 6.72 -4.80 6.30
C ILE A 79 5.33 -4.21 6.04
N ILE A 80 5.01 -3.14 6.77
CA ILE A 80 3.83 -2.32 6.53
C ILE A 80 4.30 -0.91 6.13
N GLY A 81 3.96 -0.50 4.91
CA GLY A 81 4.21 0.84 4.40
C GLY A 81 3.05 1.79 4.66
N SER A 82 3.30 3.09 4.60
CA SER A 82 2.30 4.16 4.65
C SER A 82 1.24 3.97 5.74
N CYS A 83 1.68 3.61 6.95
CA CYS A 83 0.80 3.27 8.08
C CYS A 83 -0.38 4.23 8.22
N GLY A 84 -1.60 3.70 8.37
CA GLY A 84 -2.83 4.44 8.56
C GLY A 84 -3.37 5.15 7.31
N LEU A 85 -2.72 5.10 6.19
CA LEU A 85 -2.90 5.70 4.87
C LEU A 85 -1.89 6.81 4.57
N ALA A 86 -1.92 7.90 5.33
CA ALA A 86 -1.08 9.07 5.05
C ALA A 86 0.35 8.92 5.55
N GLY A 87 0.59 7.99 6.48
CA GLY A 87 1.91 7.72 7.02
C GLY A 87 2.54 8.89 7.79
N ASP A 88 1.74 9.87 8.20
CA ASP A 88 2.14 10.93 9.13
C ASP A 88 2.25 10.40 10.56
N THR A 89 2.72 11.22 11.49
CA THR A 89 2.94 10.79 12.88
C THR A 89 1.68 10.24 13.54
N PRO A 90 0.49 10.88 13.49
CA PRO A 90 -0.73 10.32 14.07
C PRO A 90 -1.14 8.95 13.48
N ASN A 91 -0.99 8.79 12.17
CA ASN A 91 -1.30 7.53 11.49
C ASN A 91 -0.31 6.41 11.84
N LEU A 92 0.97 6.75 11.98
CA LEU A 92 1.99 5.80 12.43
C LEU A 92 1.74 5.38 13.89
N GLU A 93 1.40 6.31 14.79
CA GLU A 93 1.03 6.00 16.18
C GLU A 93 -0.21 5.11 16.27
N PHE A 94 -1.22 5.32 15.41
CA PHE A 94 -2.38 4.43 15.31
C PHE A 94 -1.97 2.98 15.04
N MET A 95 -1.02 2.75 14.13
CA MET A 95 -0.50 1.41 13.85
C MET A 95 0.34 0.85 14.99
N LEU A 96 1.13 1.69 15.65
CA LEU A 96 1.92 1.30 16.82
C LEU A 96 1.02 0.86 17.98
N ASP A 97 -0.09 1.55 18.21
CA ASP A 97 -1.05 1.16 19.24
C ASP A 97 -1.69 -0.20 18.94
N ILE A 98 -2.03 -0.46 17.67
CA ILE A 98 -2.51 -1.78 17.24
C ILE A 98 -1.45 -2.85 17.47
N ALA A 99 -0.19 -2.57 17.11
CA ALA A 99 0.90 -3.52 17.32
C ALA A 99 1.13 -3.82 18.79
N ARG A 100 1.14 -2.79 19.67
CA ARG A 100 1.26 -2.96 21.12
C ARG A 100 0.16 -3.86 21.69
N GLU A 101 -1.10 -3.61 21.32
CA GLU A 101 -2.22 -4.45 21.75
C GLU A 101 -2.04 -5.93 21.34
N ILE A 102 -1.64 -6.18 20.09
CA ILE A 102 -1.43 -7.56 19.61
C ILE A 102 -0.26 -8.21 20.32
N PHE A 103 0.84 -7.49 20.57
CA PHE A 103 1.98 -8.02 21.29
C PHE A 103 1.61 -8.38 22.74
N GLU A 104 0.82 -7.55 23.42
CA GLU A 104 0.30 -7.84 24.76
C GLU A 104 -0.65 -9.04 24.75
N GLU A 105 -1.64 -9.09 23.87
CA GLU A 105 -2.62 -10.17 23.75
C GLU A 105 -1.98 -11.54 23.46
N LYS A 106 -0.88 -11.55 22.71
CA LYS A 106 -0.17 -12.78 22.30
C LYS A 106 1.10 -13.04 23.09
N ALA A 107 1.40 -12.24 24.13
CA ALA A 107 2.61 -12.32 24.94
C ALA A 107 3.92 -12.35 24.11
N LEU A 108 4.00 -11.53 23.05
CA LEU A 108 5.16 -11.43 22.17
C LEU A 108 6.16 -10.42 22.73
N MET A 109 7.13 -10.88 23.53
CA MET A 109 8.08 -10.01 24.25
C MET A 109 9.36 -9.70 23.46
N ASP A 110 9.75 -10.55 22.51
CA ASP A 110 11.09 -10.51 21.87
C ASP A 110 11.03 -10.16 20.38
N VAL A 111 9.94 -9.53 19.90
CA VAL A 111 9.83 -9.11 18.50
C VAL A 111 10.56 -7.78 18.27
N ARG A 112 11.54 -7.78 17.37
CA ARG A 112 12.27 -6.57 16.98
C ARG A 112 11.47 -5.79 15.96
N VAL A 113 10.99 -4.61 16.37
CA VAL A 113 10.19 -3.71 15.54
C VAL A 113 11.02 -2.50 15.16
N ALA A 114 11.15 -2.23 13.86
CA ALA A 114 11.65 -0.96 13.36
C ALA A 114 10.47 -0.03 13.07
N VAL A 115 10.60 1.22 13.50
CA VAL A 115 9.63 2.29 13.24
C VAL A 115 10.31 3.35 12.39
N ILE A 116 9.76 3.63 11.21
CA ILE A 116 10.35 4.57 10.26
C ILE A 116 9.36 5.72 10.05
N SER A 117 9.76 6.94 10.43
CA SER A 117 8.91 8.13 10.27
C SER A 117 8.94 8.64 8.82
N GLY A 118 7.77 8.95 8.28
CA GLY A 118 7.62 9.68 7.02
C GLY A 118 7.46 11.20 7.22
N HIS A 119 7.43 11.67 8.48
CA HIS A 119 7.27 13.09 8.80
C HIS A 119 8.47 13.90 8.33
N VAL A 120 8.20 15.07 7.75
CA VAL A 120 9.22 16.06 7.36
C VAL A 120 9.03 17.33 8.17
N ASP A 121 10.12 17.78 8.75
CA ASP A 121 10.15 19.02 9.56
C ASP A 121 9.89 20.23 8.66
N ASN A 122 8.87 21.03 9.02
CA ASN A 122 8.50 22.22 8.26
C ASN A 122 9.59 23.28 8.27
N ASP A 123 10.35 23.45 9.35
CA ASP A 123 11.43 24.45 9.42
C ASP A 123 12.60 24.07 8.52
N LEU A 124 12.88 22.76 8.38
CA LEU A 124 13.85 22.26 7.41
C LEU A 124 13.43 22.60 5.97
N LEU A 125 12.15 22.43 5.64
CA LEU A 125 11.63 22.73 4.30
C LEU A 125 11.61 24.22 4.00
N ILE A 126 11.27 25.06 5.00
CA ILE A 126 11.29 26.52 4.86
C ILE A 126 12.70 27.00 4.54
N GLY A 127 13.71 26.46 5.21
CA GLY A 127 15.11 26.77 4.92
C GLY A 127 15.58 26.33 3.52
N ARG A 128 14.77 25.55 2.80
CA ARG A 128 15.07 24.99 1.46
C ARG A 128 13.94 25.24 0.45
N VAL A 129 13.07 26.19 0.68
CA VAL A 129 11.88 26.39 -0.19
C VAL A 129 12.24 26.62 -1.65
N ASP A 130 13.38 27.27 -1.92
CA ASP A 130 13.86 27.54 -3.28
C ASP A 130 14.40 26.27 -4.00
N ASP A 131 14.75 25.23 -3.25
CA ASP A 131 15.18 23.93 -3.79
C ASP A 131 13.98 23.05 -4.16
N LEU A 132 12.79 23.36 -3.66
CA LEU A 132 11.58 22.57 -3.87
C LEU A 132 10.99 22.85 -5.25
N LYS A 133 10.71 21.80 -5.98
CA LYS A 133 10.12 21.89 -7.33
C LYS A 133 8.68 21.39 -7.30
N PRO A 134 7.71 22.17 -7.77
CA PRO A 134 6.33 21.70 -7.88
C PRO A 134 6.24 20.55 -8.90
N LEU A 135 5.37 19.59 -8.62
CA LEU A 135 5.02 18.53 -9.57
C LEU A 135 3.88 18.99 -10.47
N GLY A 136 4.01 18.72 -11.78
CA GLY A 136 3.00 19.09 -12.77
C GLY A 136 2.78 20.61 -12.84
N HIS A 137 1.52 21.01 -12.88
CA HIS A 137 1.10 22.43 -13.02
C HIS A 137 0.83 23.12 -11.68
N MET A 138 1.31 22.58 -10.58
CA MET A 138 1.14 23.20 -9.26
C MET A 138 1.94 24.50 -9.16
N PRO A 139 1.42 25.52 -8.47
CA PRO A 139 2.19 26.73 -8.21
C PRO A 139 3.39 26.47 -7.31
N PRO A 140 4.43 27.30 -7.34
CA PRO A 140 5.55 27.18 -6.42
C PRO A 140 5.08 27.23 -4.97
N LEU A 141 5.68 26.37 -4.14
CA LEU A 141 5.37 26.29 -2.72
C LEU A 141 5.84 27.58 -2.02
N LYS A 142 5.02 28.07 -1.10
CA LYS A 142 5.33 29.28 -0.29
C LYS A 142 5.53 28.87 1.16
N GLU A 143 6.38 29.61 1.87
CA GLU A 143 6.65 29.40 3.30
C GLU A 143 5.37 29.30 4.13
N ALA A 144 4.39 30.18 3.91
CA ALA A 144 3.12 30.14 4.63
C ALA A 144 2.33 28.83 4.40
N MET A 145 2.40 28.25 3.21
CA MET A 145 1.78 26.98 2.91
C MET A 145 2.48 25.84 3.68
N ILE A 146 3.81 25.87 3.74
CA ILE A 146 4.60 24.88 4.49
C ILE A 146 4.23 24.95 5.98
N ARG A 147 4.21 26.14 6.58
CA ARG A 147 3.93 26.34 8.02
C ARG A 147 2.59 25.79 8.47
N ASN A 148 1.59 25.83 7.60
CA ASN A 148 0.22 25.44 7.91
C ASN A 148 -0.13 24.02 7.50
N SER A 149 0.81 23.32 6.84
CA SER A 149 0.55 21.96 6.30
C SER A 149 1.14 20.86 7.18
N ALA A 150 0.43 19.74 7.24
CA ALA A 150 1.04 18.46 7.55
C ALA A 150 1.78 17.97 6.31
N ILE A 151 3.07 17.65 6.43
CA ILE A 151 3.91 17.27 5.29
C ILE A 151 4.60 15.94 5.59
N VAL A 152 4.54 15.04 4.63
CA VAL A 152 5.23 13.75 4.64
C VAL A 152 6.10 13.60 3.40
N GLY A 153 7.20 12.85 3.54
CA GLY A 153 8.07 12.47 2.44
C GLY A 153 7.84 11.02 2.04
N GLN A 154 7.56 10.78 0.77
CA GLN A 154 7.43 9.44 0.22
C GLN A 154 8.82 8.80 0.12
N MET A 155 9.19 7.99 1.12
CA MET A 155 10.51 7.38 1.19
C MET A 155 10.67 6.22 0.20
N GLY A 156 11.89 6.04 -0.29
CA GLY A 156 12.28 4.89 -1.11
C GLY A 156 12.77 3.70 -0.30
N ILE A 157 13.58 2.82 -0.93
CA ILE A 157 13.99 1.53 -0.36
C ILE A 157 15.02 1.63 0.78
N ALA A 158 15.84 2.68 0.83
CA ALA A 158 17.01 2.73 1.71
C ALA A 158 16.67 2.58 3.22
N PRO A 159 15.63 3.22 3.79
CA PRO A 159 15.27 3.03 5.19
C PRO A 159 14.85 1.59 5.52
N PHE A 160 14.16 0.91 4.60
CA PHE A 160 13.75 -0.49 4.76
C PHE A 160 14.94 -1.42 4.74
N ILE A 161 15.88 -1.24 3.80
CA ILE A 161 17.12 -2.01 3.73
C ILE A 161 17.88 -1.88 5.05
N LYS A 162 18.06 -0.66 5.54
CA LYS A 162 18.73 -0.41 6.81
C LYS A 162 18.05 -1.15 7.99
N ALA A 163 16.73 -1.05 8.10
CA ALA A 163 15.99 -1.73 9.15
C ALA A 163 16.14 -3.26 9.08
N LEU A 164 16.12 -3.83 7.88
CA LEU A 164 16.34 -5.27 7.66
C LEU A 164 17.77 -5.70 8.01
N GLU A 165 18.78 -4.90 7.68
CA GLU A 165 20.18 -5.15 8.04
C GLU A 165 20.41 -5.11 9.54
N GLU A 166 19.69 -4.25 10.25
CA GLU A 166 19.68 -4.19 11.73
C GLU A 166 18.85 -5.32 12.35
N GLY A 167 18.25 -6.17 11.51
CA GLY A 167 17.55 -7.40 11.91
C GLY A 167 16.13 -7.16 12.41
N ALA A 168 15.45 -6.13 11.94
CA ALA A 168 14.02 -5.95 12.21
C ALA A 168 13.21 -7.15 11.70
N GLN A 169 12.30 -7.65 12.53
CA GLN A 169 11.34 -8.70 12.17
C GLN A 169 10.01 -8.09 11.70
N VAL A 170 9.68 -6.91 12.21
CA VAL A 170 8.53 -6.12 11.80
C VAL A 170 8.98 -4.71 11.50
N ILE A 171 8.54 -4.15 10.38
CA ILE A 171 8.79 -2.76 10.01
C ILE A 171 7.45 -2.06 9.87
N LEU A 172 7.23 -1.01 10.65
CA LEU A 172 6.09 -0.11 10.53
C LEU A 172 6.59 1.23 10.03
N ALA A 173 6.22 1.59 8.80
CA ALA A 173 6.74 2.78 8.14
C ALA A 173 5.64 3.83 7.93
N GLY A 174 6.03 5.09 8.08
CA GLY A 174 5.29 6.24 7.61
C GLY A 174 5.22 6.27 6.08
N ARG A 175 4.90 7.44 5.49
CA ARG A 175 4.68 7.55 4.04
C ARG A 175 5.86 7.02 3.25
N SER A 176 5.60 6.05 2.42
CA SER A 176 6.58 5.36 1.59
C SER A 176 6.09 5.26 0.15
N CYS A 177 7.01 5.12 -0.77
CA CYS A 177 6.69 4.66 -2.12
C CYS A 177 6.15 3.23 -2.01
N ASP A 178 4.99 2.97 -2.57
CA ASP A 178 4.23 1.73 -2.36
C ASP A 178 5.04 0.50 -2.80
N VAL A 179 5.82 0.63 -3.88
CA VAL A 179 6.73 -0.42 -4.35
C VAL A 179 7.95 -0.62 -3.43
N ALA A 180 8.35 0.38 -2.65
CA ALA A 180 9.59 0.30 -1.87
C ALA A 180 9.55 -0.83 -0.82
N ILE A 181 8.39 -1.10 -0.23
CA ILE A 181 8.21 -2.15 0.78
C ILE A 181 8.39 -3.57 0.21
N PHE A 182 8.14 -3.75 -1.09
CA PHE A 182 8.31 -5.02 -1.79
C PHE A 182 9.66 -5.13 -2.49
N ALA A 183 10.27 -4.00 -2.91
CA ALA A 183 11.55 -3.99 -3.63
C ALA A 183 12.77 -4.02 -2.71
N ALA A 184 12.66 -3.54 -1.46
CA ALA A 184 13.80 -3.34 -0.57
C ALA A 184 14.55 -4.65 -0.25
N ASP A 185 13.85 -5.70 0.19
CA ASP A 185 14.51 -6.95 0.58
C ASP A 185 15.09 -7.74 -0.60
N PRO A 186 14.39 -7.87 -1.77
CA PRO A 186 15.00 -8.47 -2.95
C PRO A 186 16.28 -7.77 -3.36
N ILE A 187 16.30 -6.43 -3.42
CA ILE A 187 17.49 -5.65 -3.79
C ILE A 187 18.61 -5.84 -2.76
N ARG A 188 18.31 -5.81 -1.47
CA ARG A 188 19.25 -6.10 -0.38
C ARG A 188 19.91 -7.48 -0.55
N ARG A 189 19.17 -8.46 -1.06
CA ARG A 189 19.65 -9.83 -1.33
C ARG A 189 20.36 -9.98 -2.67
N GLY A 190 20.50 -8.91 -3.44
CA GLY A 190 21.24 -8.90 -4.72
C GLY A 190 20.39 -9.29 -5.93
N ILE A 191 19.06 -9.31 -5.80
CA ILE A 191 18.19 -9.47 -6.96
C ILE A 191 18.26 -8.19 -7.81
N ASP A 192 18.23 -8.36 -9.12
CA ASP A 192 18.31 -7.27 -10.08
C ASP A 192 17.25 -6.17 -9.79
N PRO A 193 17.63 -4.90 -9.70
CA PRO A 193 16.70 -3.82 -9.38
C PRO A 193 15.54 -3.69 -10.38
N GLY A 194 15.76 -3.94 -11.67
CA GLY A 194 14.70 -3.89 -12.66
C GLY A 194 13.61 -4.93 -12.41
N LEU A 195 14.01 -6.16 -12.06
CA LEU A 195 13.09 -7.21 -11.69
C LEU A 195 12.40 -6.90 -10.35
N ALA A 196 13.17 -6.44 -9.35
CA ALA A 196 12.64 -6.16 -8.01
C ALA A 196 11.59 -5.04 -8.03
N PHE A 197 11.87 -3.90 -8.68
CA PHE A 197 10.93 -2.79 -8.79
C PHE A 197 9.71 -3.16 -9.63
N HIS A 198 9.88 -3.88 -10.73
CA HIS A 198 8.74 -4.29 -11.56
C HIS A 198 7.84 -5.30 -10.85
N ALA A 199 8.43 -6.28 -10.17
CA ALA A 199 7.65 -7.22 -9.36
C ALA A 199 6.92 -6.51 -8.20
N ALA A 200 7.58 -5.56 -7.55
CA ALA A 200 7.01 -4.77 -6.50
C ALA A 200 5.81 -3.95 -6.96
N HIS A 201 5.88 -3.33 -8.15
CA HIS A 201 4.76 -2.61 -8.76
C HIS A 201 3.54 -3.50 -9.03
N ILE A 202 3.76 -4.75 -9.42
CA ILE A 202 2.66 -5.70 -9.62
C ILE A 202 2.09 -6.21 -8.28
N LEU A 203 2.93 -6.33 -7.25
CA LEU A 203 2.55 -6.86 -5.95
C LEU A 203 1.83 -5.83 -5.06
N GLU A 204 2.14 -4.53 -5.19
CA GLU A 204 1.62 -3.48 -4.29
C GLU A 204 0.10 -3.47 -4.17
N CYS A 205 -0.61 -3.78 -5.26
CA CYS A 205 -2.06 -3.83 -5.31
C CYS A 205 -2.65 -5.23 -5.05
N GLY A 206 -1.87 -6.18 -4.52
CA GLY A 206 -2.34 -7.55 -4.28
C GLY A 206 -2.81 -8.24 -5.55
N ALA A 207 -3.91 -8.98 -5.49
CA ALA A 207 -4.47 -9.68 -6.65
C ALA A 207 -5.22 -8.78 -7.65
N ALA A 208 -5.00 -7.46 -7.63
CA ALA A 208 -5.49 -6.57 -8.69
C ALA A 208 -4.87 -6.94 -10.06
N ALA A 209 -3.64 -7.46 -10.05
CA ALA A 209 -2.95 -7.98 -11.23
C ALA A 209 -3.40 -9.39 -11.66
N ALA A 210 -4.42 -9.98 -11.02
CA ALA A 210 -4.98 -11.30 -11.37
C ALA A 210 -6.33 -11.19 -12.09
N GLU A 211 -6.84 -12.31 -12.59
CA GLU A 211 -8.17 -12.45 -13.20
C GLU A 211 -9.01 -13.47 -12.42
N PRO A 212 -10.23 -13.09 -11.95
CA PRO A 212 -10.78 -11.74 -11.88
C PRO A 212 -9.95 -10.84 -10.96
N SER A 213 -9.86 -9.54 -11.29
CA SER A 213 -9.09 -8.55 -10.51
C SER A 213 -9.70 -8.29 -9.12
N SER A 214 -8.84 -8.15 -8.10
CA SER A 214 -9.24 -7.72 -6.75
C SER A 214 -8.04 -7.25 -5.93
N GLY A 215 -8.00 -5.98 -5.56
CA GLY A 215 -7.04 -5.44 -4.59
C GLY A 215 -7.25 -5.94 -3.15
N MET A 216 -8.32 -6.69 -2.88
CA MET A 216 -8.63 -7.22 -1.55
C MET A 216 -8.21 -8.68 -1.38
N ASP A 217 -7.32 -9.22 -2.22
CA ASP A 217 -6.90 -10.63 -2.18
C ASP A 217 -5.39 -10.76 -2.37
N CYS A 218 -4.85 -11.92 -2.00
CA CYS A 218 -3.42 -12.18 -1.95
C CYS A 218 -2.81 -12.42 -3.35
N LEU A 219 -1.56 -12.00 -3.50
CA LEU A 219 -0.70 -12.33 -4.63
C LEU A 219 0.70 -12.70 -4.12
N VAL A 220 1.32 -13.73 -4.70
CA VAL A 220 2.70 -14.12 -4.40
C VAL A 220 3.58 -13.84 -5.61
N GLY A 221 4.69 -13.14 -5.38
CA GLY A 221 5.79 -13.00 -6.34
C GLY A 221 6.89 -14.01 -6.03
N GLU A 222 7.28 -14.81 -7.01
CA GLU A 222 8.37 -15.79 -6.91
C GLU A 222 9.50 -15.41 -7.86
N PHE A 223 10.63 -14.97 -7.30
CA PHE A 223 11.85 -14.69 -8.03
C PHE A 223 12.64 -15.97 -8.23
N ARG A 224 13.10 -16.21 -9.45
CA ARG A 224 13.76 -17.45 -9.85
C ARG A 224 15.20 -17.23 -10.30
N ASP A 225 16.01 -18.27 -10.21
CA ASP A 225 17.42 -18.27 -10.61
C ASP A 225 17.62 -17.99 -12.11
N ASP A 226 16.61 -18.21 -12.94
CA ASP A 226 16.66 -17.92 -14.38
C ASP A 226 16.45 -16.45 -14.74
N GLY A 227 16.36 -15.56 -13.72
CA GLY A 227 16.14 -14.13 -13.91
C GLY A 227 14.71 -13.76 -14.26
N SER A 228 13.74 -14.62 -13.92
CA SER A 228 12.32 -14.35 -14.07
C SER A 228 11.61 -14.17 -12.73
N VAL A 229 10.42 -13.58 -12.78
CA VAL A 229 9.49 -13.50 -11.65
C VAL A 229 8.15 -14.08 -12.08
N LEU A 230 7.59 -14.97 -11.26
CA LEU A 230 6.26 -15.51 -11.43
C LEU A 230 5.28 -14.85 -10.47
N PHE A 231 4.04 -14.66 -10.90
CA PHE A 231 2.96 -14.13 -10.06
C PHE A 231 1.90 -15.19 -9.85
N ILE A 232 1.74 -15.64 -8.62
CA ILE A 232 0.88 -16.75 -8.25
C ILE A 232 -0.29 -16.22 -7.44
N ALA A 233 -1.51 -16.44 -7.93
CA ALA A 233 -2.72 -16.15 -7.17
C ALA A 233 -3.08 -17.36 -6.29
N PRO A 234 -3.01 -17.25 -4.94
CA PRO A 234 -3.33 -18.34 -4.02
C PRO A 234 -4.80 -18.74 -4.08
N ASN A 235 -5.69 -17.80 -4.38
CA ASN A 235 -7.10 -18.06 -4.55
C ASN A 235 -7.34 -18.97 -5.77
N PRO A 236 -7.97 -20.16 -5.60
CA PRO A 236 -8.18 -21.09 -6.70
C PRO A 236 -9.08 -20.54 -7.82
N ASN A 237 -9.90 -19.54 -7.53
CA ASN A 237 -10.78 -18.89 -8.49
C ASN A 237 -10.11 -17.73 -9.24
N ARG A 238 -8.81 -17.46 -8.99
CA ARG A 238 -8.04 -16.43 -9.65
C ARG A 238 -6.83 -17.04 -10.36
N ARG A 239 -6.34 -16.32 -11.35
CA ARG A 239 -5.11 -16.66 -12.07
C ARG A 239 -4.42 -15.38 -12.52
N THR A 240 -3.14 -15.45 -12.79
CA THR A 240 -2.44 -14.41 -13.54
C THR A 240 -2.28 -14.82 -15.00
N THR A 241 -2.40 -13.87 -15.90
CA THR A 241 -2.21 -14.01 -17.33
C THR A 241 -1.21 -12.99 -17.83
N ILE A 242 -0.65 -13.20 -19.03
CA ILE A 242 0.21 -12.19 -19.68
C ILE A 242 -0.53 -10.85 -19.73
N GLN A 243 -1.82 -10.86 -20.09
CA GLN A 243 -2.62 -9.66 -20.21
C GLN A 243 -2.83 -8.97 -18.87
N SER A 244 -3.12 -9.74 -17.80
CA SER A 244 -3.41 -9.14 -16.49
C SER A 244 -2.18 -8.48 -15.87
N ILE A 245 -1.00 -9.14 -15.92
CA ILE A 245 0.24 -8.55 -15.37
C ILE A 245 0.78 -7.41 -16.25
N ALA A 246 0.69 -7.52 -17.58
CA ALA A 246 1.10 -6.43 -18.47
C ALA A 246 0.17 -5.20 -18.35
N ALA A 247 -1.14 -5.41 -18.21
CA ALA A 247 -2.08 -4.32 -17.97
C ALA A 247 -1.82 -3.65 -16.61
N HIS A 248 -1.54 -4.43 -15.57
CA HIS A 248 -1.22 -3.88 -14.24
C HIS A 248 0.10 -3.11 -14.23
N SER A 249 1.09 -3.50 -15.05
CA SER A 249 2.33 -2.74 -15.22
C SER A 249 2.12 -1.31 -15.78
N LEU A 250 0.93 -1.00 -16.30
CA LEU A 250 0.56 0.34 -16.77
C LEU A 250 -0.35 1.09 -15.78
N PHE A 251 -0.72 0.43 -14.67
CA PHE A 251 -1.64 0.99 -13.68
C PHE A 251 -0.98 2.18 -12.97
N GLU A 252 -1.71 3.28 -12.89
CA GLU A 252 -1.27 4.55 -12.24
C GLU A 252 -0.01 5.20 -12.84
N GLU A 253 0.48 4.72 -13.98
CA GLU A 253 1.71 5.22 -14.57
C GLU A 253 1.47 6.29 -15.64
N SER A 254 2.25 7.36 -15.57
CA SER A 254 2.16 8.48 -16.54
C SER A 254 2.82 8.17 -17.88
N HIS A 255 3.68 7.14 -17.94
CA HIS A 255 4.39 6.74 -19.15
C HIS A 255 4.40 5.23 -19.31
N PRO A 256 4.05 4.67 -20.46
CA PRO A 256 3.85 3.23 -20.62
C PRO A 256 5.10 2.38 -20.51
N LEU A 257 6.30 2.95 -20.62
CA LEU A 257 7.55 2.21 -20.65
C LEU A 257 8.56 2.69 -19.61
N LEU A 258 8.31 3.81 -18.94
CA LEU A 258 9.22 4.41 -17.96
C LEU A 258 8.45 4.76 -16.70
N GLN A 259 8.84 4.18 -15.58
CA GLN A 259 8.23 4.41 -14.27
C GLN A 259 9.25 5.02 -13.33
N PHE A 260 8.85 6.07 -12.62
CA PHE A 260 9.77 6.92 -11.85
C PHE A 260 9.66 6.64 -10.36
N TYR A 261 10.75 6.17 -9.77
CA TYR A 261 10.88 5.88 -8.35
C TYR A 261 11.92 6.77 -7.68
N PRO A 262 11.95 6.86 -6.35
CA PRO A 262 12.95 7.67 -5.64
C PRO A 262 14.39 7.42 -6.07
N GLU A 263 14.76 6.18 -6.35
CA GLU A 263 16.13 5.73 -6.67
C GLU A 263 16.45 5.78 -8.17
N GLY A 264 15.45 5.96 -9.03
CA GLY A 264 15.72 5.91 -10.46
C GLY A 264 14.51 5.67 -11.34
N VAL A 265 14.73 5.04 -12.47
CA VAL A 265 13.70 4.81 -13.49
C VAL A 265 13.69 3.33 -13.86
N LEU A 266 12.58 2.67 -13.64
CA LEU A 266 12.29 1.35 -14.19
C LEU A 266 11.99 1.52 -15.69
N THR A 267 12.60 0.68 -16.52
CA THR A 267 12.33 0.64 -17.96
C THR A 267 11.77 -0.71 -18.36
N LEU A 268 10.65 -0.68 -19.06
CA LEU A 268 9.94 -1.86 -19.57
C LEU A 268 10.26 -2.16 -21.03
N LEU A 269 11.21 -1.45 -21.64
CA LEU A 269 11.54 -1.54 -23.07
C LEU A 269 11.91 -2.96 -23.51
N GLU A 270 12.63 -3.70 -22.67
CA GLU A 270 13.09 -5.06 -22.95
C GLU A 270 12.30 -6.12 -22.17
N THR A 271 11.26 -5.69 -21.42
CA THR A 271 10.50 -6.61 -20.58
C THR A 271 9.76 -7.63 -21.43
N GLU A 272 9.93 -8.90 -21.08
CA GLU A 272 9.22 -10.02 -21.66
C GLU A 272 8.22 -10.57 -20.67
N TYR A 273 6.94 -10.62 -21.06
CA TYR A 273 5.88 -11.29 -20.32
C TYR A 273 5.65 -12.67 -20.90
N PHE A 274 5.46 -13.67 -20.04
CA PHE A 274 5.23 -15.05 -20.49
C PHE A 274 4.21 -15.77 -19.63
N GLN A 275 3.54 -16.76 -20.21
CA GLN A 275 2.65 -17.67 -19.47
C GLN A 275 3.46 -18.88 -19.03
N HIS A 276 3.55 -19.11 -17.72
CA HIS A 276 4.28 -20.24 -17.15
C HIS A 276 3.42 -21.53 -17.21
N ASP A 277 2.17 -21.42 -16.72
CA ASP A 277 1.18 -22.48 -16.76
C ASP A 277 -0.24 -21.90 -16.93
N ALA A 278 -1.28 -22.72 -16.81
CA ALA A 278 -2.67 -22.28 -17.00
C ALA A 278 -3.15 -21.19 -16.02
N ARG A 279 -2.44 -20.99 -14.90
CA ARG A 279 -2.84 -20.08 -13.82
C ARG A 279 -1.78 -19.06 -13.43
N THR A 280 -0.57 -19.16 -13.95
CA THR A 280 0.61 -18.41 -13.51
C THR A 280 1.28 -17.75 -14.69
N ALA A 281 1.41 -16.46 -14.67
CA ALA A 281 2.20 -15.68 -15.61
C ALA A 281 3.42 -15.07 -14.92
N GLY A 282 4.39 -14.66 -15.72
CA GLY A 282 5.62 -14.07 -15.23
C GLY A 282 6.20 -13.04 -16.18
N LEU A 283 7.27 -12.41 -15.72
CA LEU A 283 8.04 -11.44 -16.48
C LEU A 283 9.55 -11.65 -16.28
N ARG A 284 10.33 -11.05 -17.17
CA ARG A 284 11.81 -10.99 -17.10
C ARG A 284 12.33 -9.83 -17.91
N LYS A 285 13.63 -9.52 -17.75
CA LYS A 285 14.36 -8.50 -18.53
C LYS A 285 13.88 -7.06 -18.33
N SER A 286 13.25 -6.76 -17.21
CA SER A 286 12.98 -5.37 -16.83
C SER A 286 14.31 -4.69 -16.45
N GLY A 287 14.50 -3.45 -16.91
CA GLY A 287 15.72 -2.71 -16.64
C GLY A 287 15.54 -1.61 -15.59
N PHE A 288 16.59 -1.22 -14.91
CA PHE A 288 16.58 -0.09 -13.98
C PHE A 288 17.75 0.85 -14.19
N VAL A 289 17.46 2.15 -14.30
CA VAL A 289 18.47 3.20 -14.44
C VAL A 289 18.53 3.99 -13.16
N HIS A 290 19.58 3.82 -12.38
CA HIS A 290 19.80 4.59 -11.16
C HIS A 290 19.93 6.08 -11.45
N ARG A 291 19.31 6.90 -10.60
CA ARG A 291 19.38 8.36 -10.62
C ARG A 291 19.63 8.89 -9.21
N PRO A 292 20.09 10.15 -9.07
CA PRO A 292 20.16 10.77 -7.76
C PRO A 292 18.82 10.67 -7.04
N LEU A 293 18.86 10.31 -5.75
CA LEU A 293 17.68 10.12 -4.93
C LEU A 293 16.81 11.38 -4.95
N THR A 294 15.53 11.18 -5.20
CA THR A 294 14.50 12.19 -5.08
C THR A 294 13.40 11.72 -4.14
N ILE A 295 12.80 12.64 -3.41
CA ILE A 295 11.68 12.34 -2.52
C ILE A 295 10.49 13.21 -2.91
N LYS A 296 9.36 12.60 -3.19
CA LYS A 296 8.10 13.34 -3.37
C LYS A 296 7.61 13.78 -1.99
N LEU A 297 7.34 15.07 -1.84
CA LEU A 297 6.70 15.64 -0.67
C LEU A 297 5.20 15.73 -0.91
N GLU A 298 4.42 15.30 0.05
CA GLU A 298 2.97 15.39 0.05
C GLU A 298 2.55 16.26 1.23
N GLY A 299 1.77 17.30 0.97
CA GLY A 299 1.36 18.26 1.98
C GLY A 299 -0.14 18.51 1.94
N SER A 300 -0.74 18.70 3.11
CA SER A 300 -2.16 19.04 3.24
C SER A 300 -2.35 20.13 4.30
N GLU A 301 -3.03 21.21 3.91
CA GLU A 301 -3.41 22.31 4.79
C GLU A 301 -4.91 22.20 5.13
N ARG A 302 -5.25 22.33 6.42
CA ARG A 302 -6.64 22.39 6.85
C ARG A 302 -7.16 23.81 6.69
N VAL A 303 -7.93 24.06 5.64
CA VAL A 303 -8.50 25.38 5.34
C VAL A 303 -9.89 25.61 5.94
N GLY A 304 -10.56 24.56 6.42
CA GLY A 304 -11.88 24.64 7.04
C GLY A 304 -12.67 23.33 6.94
N GLU A 305 -13.92 23.40 7.42
CA GLU A 305 -14.86 22.26 7.34
C GLU A 305 -16.13 22.72 6.63
N ARG A 306 -16.69 21.82 5.81
CA ARG A 306 -18.00 22.00 5.21
C ARG A 306 -18.87 20.80 5.53
N ILE A 307 -20.07 21.05 6.07
CA ILE A 307 -21.05 20.01 6.34
C ILE A 307 -21.96 19.91 5.10
N VAL A 308 -22.05 18.71 4.52
CA VAL A 308 -22.96 18.40 3.42
C VAL A 308 -23.94 17.35 3.90
N SER A 309 -25.25 17.66 3.88
CA SER A 309 -26.32 16.72 4.18
C SER A 309 -26.90 16.18 2.89
N LEU A 310 -26.82 14.87 2.69
CA LEU A 310 -27.44 14.17 1.57
C LEU A 310 -28.74 13.54 2.03
N LEU A 311 -29.87 14.03 1.48
CA LEU A 311 -31.17 13.45 1.71
C LEU A 311 -31.52 12.50 0.55
N PHE A 312 -31.59 11.20 0.84
CA PHE A 312 -32.02 10.21 -0.13
C PHE A 312 -33.52 9.97 0.04
N CYS A 313 -34.35 10.41 -0.91
CA CYS A 313 -35.75 10.02 -1.00
C CYS A 313 -35.87 8.75 -1.84
N PHE A 314 -36.16 7.63 -1.20
CA PHE A 314 -36.53 6.41 -1.91
C PHE A 314 -38.02 6.42 -2.20
N ILE A 315 -38.42 6.47 -3.47
CA ILE A 315 -39.81 6.21 -3.87
C ILE A 315 -40.01 4.70 -3.93
N ILE A 316 -40.52 4.11 -2.85
CA ILE A 316 -40.89 2.71 -2.86
C ILE A 316 -42.28 2.64 -3.50
N ARG A 317 -42.36 2.19 -4.75
CA ARG A 317 -43.64 1.76 -5.34
C ARG A 317 -44.02 0.43 -4.71
N THR A 318 -44.82 0.47 -3.67
CA THR A 318 -45.43 -0.75 -3.13
C THR A 318 -46.91 -0.72 -3.44
N THR A 319 -47.42 -1.84 -3.90
CA THR A 319 -48.87 -2.09 -4.05
C THR A 319 -49.52 -2.44 -2.71
N ASP A 320 -48.75 -2.46 -1.63
CA ASP A 320 -49.15 -2.89 -0.32
C ASP A 320 -49.54 -1.69 0.57
N LYS A 321 -50.84 -1.39 0.66
CA LYS A 321 -51.41 -0.31 1.45
C LYS A 321 -51.04 -0.38 2.95
N CYS A 322 -50.77 -1.56 3.46
CA CYS A 322 -50.43 -1.78 4.87
C CYS A 322 -49.09 -1.17 5.30
N LEU A 323 -48.13 -1.07 4.38
CA LEU A 323 -46.80 -0.46 4.65
C LEU A 323 -46.82 1.07 4.65
N LEU A 324 -47.77 1.68 3.93
CA LEU A 324 -47.90 3.14 3.86
C LEU A 324 -48.57 3.71 5.14
N GLU A 325 -49.47 2.97 5.77
CA GLU A 325 -50.11 3.43 7.00
C GLU A 325 -49.20 3.39 8.22
N LYS A 326 -48.31 2.42 8.31
CA LYS A 326 -47.30 2.36 9.41
C LYS A 326 -46.24 3.44 9.34
N LYS A 327 -45.96 4.04 8.17
CA LYS A 327 -44.98 5.13 8.02
C LYS A 327 -45.54 6.53 8.27
N LYS A 328 -46.86 6.72 8.24
CA LYS A 328 -47.49 8.01 8.56
C LYS A 328 -47.39 8.42 10.03
N ALA A 329 -47.04 7.49 10.91
CA ALA A 329 -46.94 7.74 12.34
C ALA A 329 -45.57 8.28 12.82
N HIS A 330 -44.51 8.29 11.97
CA HIS A 330 -43.14 8.59 12.43
C HIS A 330 -42.27 9.45 11.49
N SER A 331 -42.84 10.28 10.62
CA SER A 331 -41.98 11.20 9.84
C SER A 331 -42.56 12.61 9.83
N SER A 332 -42.03 13.43 10.72
CA SER A 332 -42.08 14.88 10.58
C SER A 332 -40.97 15.30 9.61
N CYS A 333 -41.33 15.51 8.34
CA CYS A 333 -40.43 16.16 7.39
C CYS A 333 -40.44 17.67 7.66
N PHE A 334 -39.35 18.22 8.13
CA PHE A 334 -39.13 19.66 8.14
C PHE A 334 -38.44 20.06 6.83
N PHE A 335 -39.09 20.88 6.03
CA PHE A 335 -38.48 21.60 4.95
C PHE A 335 -37.89 22.90 5.50
N LEU A 336 -36.59 23.08 5.39
CA LEU A 336 -35.97 24.39 5.54
C LEU A 336 -35.67 24.91 4.13
N THR A 337 -36.43 25.91 3.71
CA THR A 337 -36.10 26.77 2.57
C THR A 337 -35.31 27.95 3.10
N GLY A 338 -34.11 28.14 2.55
CA GLY A 338 -33.24 29.27 2.80
C GLY A 338 -32.05 29.22 1.86
#